data_6f6d5a6eb61ff25f8e53dbfa1438938f
#
_entry.id   6f6d5a6eb61ff25f8e53dbfa1438938f
#
_cell.length_a   1.000
_cell.length_b   1.000
_cell.length_c   1.000
_cell.angle_alpha   90.00
_cell.angle_beta   90.00
_cell.angle_gamma   90.00
#
_symmetry.space_group_name_H-M   'P 1'
#
loop_
_entity.id
_entity.type
_entity.pdbx_description
1 polymer ?
#
loop_
_entity_poly.entity_id
_entity_poly.type
_entity_poly.pdbx_seq_one_letter_code
_entity_poly.pdbx_strand_id
1 'polypeptide(L)'
;MDDEELQNGKNFFFKLGTKMILGAVTDIEYAIDVNTGEKKKVSSLSKNEIAVCKISLADKIVVDEFKNHKTLGEFILIDRVTNMTSACGVVEQVHTEETGLYEGRVDRNTRAAIKSQKAITVKFVEGKTINRAYVEEVEKALSIEGRHTYLYAPADGEAIETVVKHLHRAGLVVLLLVNEKQDKTLTGTYDLVFAGDTNEEEVSRQIRSASAYEGTIVAGRDYI
;
A
#
# COMPACT_ATOMS: atom_id res chain seq x y z
N MET A 1 17.54 11.54 -4.19
CA MET A 1 16.64 10.76 -3.35
C MET A 1 15.39 11.56 -3.18
N ASP A 2 14.25 10.91 -3.17
CA ASP A 2 12.94 11.50 -2.90
C ASP A 2 12.91 12.11 -1.50
N ASP A 3 12.10 13.17 -1.32
CA ASP A 3 11.90 13.78 0.00
C ASP A 3 10.69 13.18 0.73
N GLU A 4 9.96 12.27 0.09
CA GLU A 4 8.85 11.57 0.71
C GLU A 4 9.31 10.50 1.70
N GLU A 5 8.57 10.39 2.81
CA GLU A 5 8.81 9.34 3.81
C GLU A 5 8.50 7.95 3.26
N LEU A 6 9.34 6.98 3.63
CA LEU A 6 9.07 5.59 3.36
C LEU A 6 8.19 5.03 4.49
N GLN A 7 7.04 4.48 4.13
CA GLN A 7 6.04 3.97 5.06
C GLN A 7 5.65 2.53 4.72
N ASN A 8 5.13 1.82 5.71
CA ASN A 8 4.60 0.48 5.51
C ASN A 8 3.48 0.48 4.45
N GLY A 9 3.53 -0.51 3.56
CA GLY A 9 2.58 -0.68 2.47
C GLY A 9 2.82 0.22 1.26
N LYS A 10 3.88 1.03 1.22
CA LYS A 10 4.24 1.80 0.02
C LYS A 10 4.82 0.87 -1.04
N ASN A 11 4.34 1.03 -2.27
CA ASN A 11 4.75 0.23 -3.43
C ASN A 11 5.85 0.93 -4.21
N PHE A 12 6.87 0.16 -4.63
CA PHE A 12 8.01 0.64 -5.39
C PHE A 12 8.32 -0.27 -6.57
N PHE A 13 9.13 0.20 -7.52
CA PHE A 13 9.94 -0.70 -8.32
C PHE A 13 11.18 -1.08 -7.52
N PHE A 14 11.35 -2.39 -7.31
CA PHE A 14 12.57 -2.97 -6.76
C PHE A 14 13.51 -3.29 -7.92
N LYS A 15 14.67 -2.65 -7.95
CA LYS A 15 15.67 -2.88 -8.99
C LYS A 15 16.92 -3.49 -8.39
N LEU A 16 17.26 -4.70 -8.86
CA LEU A 16 18.46 -5.43 -8.52
C LEU A 16 19.15 -5.84 -9.82
N GLY A 17 20.36 -5.37 -10.04
CA GLY A 17 21.08 -5.56 -11.28
C GLY A 17 20.29 -5.02 -12.47
N THR A 18 20.02 -5.88 -13.45
CA THR A 18 19.26 -5.54 -14.66
C THR A 18 17.74 -5.77 -14.50
N LYS A 19 17.31 -6.52 -13.49
CA LYS A 19 15.88 -6.81 -13.28
C LYS A 19 15.24 -5.71 -12.45
N MET A 20 14.06 -5.27 -12.88
CA MET A 20 13.20 -4.32 -12.17
C MET A 20 11.81 -4.94 -12.06
N ILE A 21 11.31 -5.07 -10.85
CA ILE A 21 10.02 -5.71 -10.54
C ILE A 21 9.25 -4.87 -9.52
N LEU A 22 7.95 -5.10 -9.42
CA LEU A 22 7.16 -4.50 -8.37
C LEU A 22 7.50 -5.10 -7.02
N GLY A 23 7.56 -4.26 -6.01
CA GLY A 23 7.73 -4.64 -4.62
C GLY A 23 7.02 -3.69 -3.67
N ALA A 24 6.79 -4.15 -2.45
CA ALA A 24 6.20 -3.36 -1.39
C ALA A 24 7.01 -3.51 -0.11
N VAL A 25 7.22 -2.41 0.61
CA VAL A 25 7.73 -2.45 1.98
C VAL A 25 6.57 -2.90 2.87
N THR A 26 6.62 -4.13 3.34
CA THR A 26 5.53 -4.72 4.13
C THR A 26 5.67 -4.42 5.61
N ASP A 27 6.90 -4.24 6.09
CA ASP A 27 7.16 -3.91 7.50
C ASP A 27 8.48 -3.16 7.65
N ILE A 28 8.52 -2.20 8.57
CA ILE A 28 9.75 -1.55 9.06
C ILE A 28 10.02 -2.17 10.43
N GLU A 29 10.97 -3.10 10.49
CA GLU A 29 11.27 -3.81 11.74
C GLU A 29 11.83 -2.86 12.79
N TYR A 30 12.82 -2.06 12.42
CA TYR A 30 13.42 -1.01 13.25
C TYR A 30 14.29 -0.06 12.43
N ALA A 31 14.40 1.16 12.89
CA ALA A 31 15.41 2.11 12.43
C ALA A 31 16.66 2.04 13.32
N ILE A 32 17.81 2.40 12.76
CA ILE A 32 19.09 2.44 13.47
C ILE A 32 19.52 3.89 13.62
N ASP A 33 19.73 4.32 14.85
CA ASP A 33 20.34 5.61 15.14
C ASP A 33 21.83 5.55 14.78
N VAL A 34 22.23 6.32 13.78
CA VAL A 34 23.62 6.28 13.25
C VAL A 34 24.67 6.77 14.25
N ASN A 35 24.26 7.52 15.27
CA ASN A 35 25.19 8.07 16.27
C ASN A 35 25.40 7.10 17.43
N THR A 36 24.33 6.41 17.86
CA THR A 36 24.36 5.52 19.02
C THR A 36 24.39 4.04 18.66
N GLY A 37 23.97 3.69 17.45
CA GLY A 37 23.75 2.30 17.04
C GLY A 37 22.49 1.67 17.62
N GLU A 38 21.67 2.44 18.33
CA GLU A 38 20.46 1.93 18.96
C GLU A 38 19.36 1.64 17.95
N LYS A 39 18.62 0.56 18.17
CA LYS A 39 17.47 0.17 17.37
C LYS A 39 16.21 0.82 17.94
N LYS A 40 15.46 1.52 17.08
CA LYS A 40 14.20 2.20 17.43
C LYS A 40 13.06 1.66 16.58
N LYS A 41 11.94 1.36 17.21
CA LYS A 41 10.73 0.99 16.48
C LYS A 41 10.07 2.26 15.93
N VAL A 42 9.85 2.31 14.62
CA VAL A 42 9.29 3.46 13.92
C VAL A 42 8.21 3.00 12.95
N SER A 43 7.28 3.90 12.58
CA SER A 43 6.22 3.62 11.61
C SER A 43 6.51 4.19 10.22
N SER A 44 7.47 5.10 10.13
CA SER A 44 7.92 5.70 8.88
C SER A 44 9.41 6.01 8.96
N LEU A 45 10.06 6.19 7.81
CA LEU A 45 11.46 6.56 7.69
C LEU A 45 11.57 7.86 6.90
N SER A 46 12.24 8.82 7.49
CA SER A 46 12.60 10.07 6.84
C SER A 46 13.87 9.91 5.99
N LYS A 47 14.20 10.92 5.22
CA LYS A 47 15.39 10.97 4.40
C LYS A 47 16.66 10.79 5.26
N ASN A 48 17.59 9.97 4.77
CA ASN A 48 18.87 9.62 5.40
C ASN A 48 18.76 8.75 6.67
N GLU A 49 17.63 8.17 6.96
CA GLU A 49 17.52 7.16 8.00
C GLU A 49 17.92 5.77 7.49
N ILE A 50 18.46 4.96 8.39
CA ILE A 50 18.84 3.57 8.13
C ILE A 50 17.88 2.66 8.90
N ALA A 51 17.36 1.65 8.22
CA ALA A 51 16.42 0.72 8.84
C ALA A 51 16.53 -0.69 8.27
N VAL A 52 15.99 -1.64 9.00
CA VAL A 52 15.73 -2.99 8.51
C VAL A 52 14.25 -3.10 8.17
N CYS A 53 13.98 -3.50 6.93
CA CYS A 53 12.63 -3.58 6.37
C CYS A 53 12.39 -4.94 5.74
N LYS A 54 11.14 -5.41 5.81
CA LYS A 54 10.67 -6.52 5.00
C LYS A 54 10.12 -6.00 3.68
N ILE A 55 10.60 -6.59 2.58
CA ILE A 55 10.14 -6.25 1.23
C ILE A 55 9.57 -7.50 0.60
N SER A 56 8.33 -7.41 0.14
CA SER A 56 7.70 -8.45 -0.65
C SER A 56 7.82 -8.10 -2.14
N LEU A 57 8.18 -9.07 -2.96
CA LEU A 57 8.41 -8.91 -4.40
C LEU A 57 7.31 -9.57 -5.21
N ALA A 58 6.87 -8.92 -6.29
CA ALA A 58 5.77 -9.39 -7.14
C ALA A 58 6.18 -10.51 -8.11
N ASP A 59 7.47 -10.75 -8.28
CA ASP A 59 7.99 -11.76 -9.21
C ASP A 59 9.27 -12.39 -8.65
N LYS A 60 9.65 -13.52 -9.21
CA LYS A 60 10.91 -14.22 -8.89
C LYS A 60 12.10 -13.44 -9.40
N ILE A 61 13.10 -13.30 -8.57
CA ILE A 61 14.36 -12.65 -8.88
C ILE A 61 15.52 -13.51 -8.37
N VAL A 62 16.62 -13.49 -9.07
CA VAL A 62 17.85 -14.08 -8.57
C VAL A 62 18.46 -13.11 -7.55
N VAL A 63 18.49 -13.51 -6.30
CA VAL A 63 18.93 -12.70 -5.17
C VAL A 63 19.73 -13.57 -4.21
N ASP A 64 20.72 -12.98 -3.56
CA ASP A 64 21.45 -13.58 -2.46
C ASP A 64 21.70 -12.53 -1.36
N GLU A 65 22.04 -12.98 -0.17
CA GLU A 65 22.45 -12.09 0.90
C GLU A 65 23.73 -11.32 0.50
N PHE A 66 23.75 -10.04 0.75
CA PHE A 66 24.85 -9.15 0.34
C PHE A 66 26.22 -9.61 0.85
N LYS A 67 26.26 -10.22 2.03
CA LYS A 67 27.49 -10.79 2.59
C LYS A 67 28.10 -11.90 1.73
N ASN A 68 27.27 -12.65 0.98
CA ASN A 68 27.70 -13.75 0.12
C ASN A 68 28.03 -13.24 -1.29
N HIS A 69 27.10 -12.48 -1.89
CA HIS A 69 27.24 -11.93 -3.25
C HIS A 69 26.78 -10.48 -3.33
N LYS A 70 27.72 -9.54 -3.33
CA LYS A 70 27.42 -8.10 -3.33
C LYS A 70 26.48 -7.69 -4.47
N THR A 71 26.78 -8.08 -5.71
CA THR A 71 26.00 -7.73 -6.90
C THR A 71 24.60 -8.35 -6.95
N LEU A 72 24.36 -9.44 -6.23
CA LEU A 72 23.06 -10.08 -6.10
C LEU A 72 22.34 -9.69 -4.81
N GLY A 73 22.98 -8.89 -3.97
CA GLY A 73 22.44 -8.48 -2.68
C GLY A 73 22.28 -6.96 -2.53
N GLU A 74 22.55 -6.16 -3.56
CA GLU A 74 22.36 -4.71 -3.53
C GLU A 74 21.22 -4.29 -4.43
N PHE A 75 20.38 -3.37 -3.96
CA PHE A 75 19.18 -2.94 -4.70
C PHE A 75 18.86 -1.46 -4.48
N ILE A 76 18.00 -0.94 -5.34
CA ILE A 76 17.37 0.37 -5.16
C ILE A 76 15.85 0.23 -5.20
N LEU A 77 15.17 1.08 -4.44
CA LEU A 77 13.74 1.31 -4.52
C LEU A 77 13.49 2.57 -5.33
N ILE A 78 12.65 2.45 -6.35
CA ILE A 78 12.30 3.55 -7.25
C ILE A 78 10.81 3.82 -7.08
N ASP A 79 10.46 5.08 -6.82
CA ASP A 79 9.07 5.50 -6.77
C ASP A 79 8.39 5.26 -8.10
N ARG A 80 7.16 4.74 -8.06
CA ARG A 80 6.42 4.31 -9.27
C ARG A 80 5.87 5.46 -10.10
N VAL A 81 5.71 6.62 -9.51
CA VAL A 81 5.10 7.79 -10.14
C VAL A 81 6.16 8.77 -10.60
N THR A 82 7.07 9.13 -9.69
CA THR A 82 8.12 10.11 -9.96
C THR A 82 9.30 9.51 -10.68
N ASN A 83 9.47 8.18 -10.66
CA ASN A 83 10.67 7.46 -11.11
C ASN A 83 11.95 7.91 -10.40
N MET A 84 11.83 8.54 -9.24
CA MET A 84 12.95 8.94 -8.40
C MET A 84 13.42 7.76 -7.55
N THR A 85 14.72 7.69 -7.29
CA THR A 85 15.25 6.72 -6.32
C THR A 85 14.85 7.15 -4.91
N SER A 86 13.99 6.35 -4.27
CA SER A 86 13.50 6.61 -2.91
C SER A 86 14.44 6.04 -1.85
N ALA A 87 15.02 4.86 -2.08
CA ALA A 87 15.96 4.23 -1.16
C ALA A 87 16.99 3.37 -1.89
N CYS A 88 18.07 3.08 -1.21
CA CYS A 88 19.01 2.02 -1.58
C CYS A 88 19.19 1.10 -0.37
N GLY A 89 19.45 -0.17 -0.63
CA GLY A 89 19.61 -1.15 0.43
C GLY A 89 20.43 -2.35 0.02
N VAL A 90 20.67 -3.18 1.03
CA VAL A 90 21.30 -4.48 0.86
C VAL A 90 20.42 -5.57 1.45
N VAL A 91 20.47 -6.73 0.85
CA VAL A 91 19.73 -7.92 1.31
C VAL A 91 20.47 -8.53 2.49
N GLU A 92 19.87 -8.51 3.64
CA GLU A 92 20.40 -9.11 4.86
C GLU A 92 20.01 -10.59 4.94
N GLN A 93 18.77 -10.90 4.59
CA GLN A 93 18.23 -12.26 4.61
C GLN A 93 17.22 -12.47 3.49
N VAL A 94 17.25 -13.67 2.88
CA VAL A 94 16.26 -14.09 1.88
C VAL A 94 15.27 -15.05 2.52
N HIS A 95 13.99 -14.70 2.45
CA HIS A 95 12.89 -15.60 2.82
C HIS A 95 12.25 -16.13 1.55
N THR A 96 12.37 -17.44 1.34
CA THR A 96 11.69 -18.12 0.23
C THR A 96 10.43 -18.76 0.79
N GLU A 97 9.28 -18.11 0.59
CA GLU A 97 8.01 -18.81 0.75
C GLU A 97 7.69 -19.51 -0.58
N GLU A 98 7.41 -20.80 -0.55
CA GLU A 98 6.82 -21.49 -1.69
C GLU A 98 5.40 -20.97 -1.89
N THR A 99 5.26 -19.83 -2.58
CA THR A 99 3.98 -19.42 -3.12
C THR A 99 3.65 -20.37 -4.24
N GLY A 100 2.76 -21.30 -3.97
CA GLY A 100 2.20 -22.15 -5.02
C GLY A 100 1.72 -21.25 -6.15
N LEU A 101 2.22 -21.51 -7.37
CA LEU A 101 1.77 -20.84 -8.58
C LEU A 101 0.25 -20.89 -8.58
N TYR A 102 -0.36 -19.75 -8.74
CA TYR A 102 -1.80 -19.59 -8.65
C TYR A 102 -2.51 -20.38 -9.74
N GLU A 103 -2.90 -21.62 -9.43
CA GLU A 103 -3.73 -22.46 -10.28
C GLU A 103 -5.19 -22.30 -9.87
N GLY A 104 -5.86 -21.26 -10.36
CA GLY A 104 -7.24 -21.08 -9.97
C GLY A 104 -7.92 -19.82 -10.51
N ARG A 105 -9.16 -19.61 -10.10
CA ARG A 105 -9.92 -18.39 -10.38
C ARG A 105 -9.30 -17.21 -9.67
N VAL A 106 -9.29 -16.05 -10.34
CA VAL A 106 -8.89 -14.78 -9.73
C VAL A 106 -9.92 -14.43 -8.63
N ASP A 107 -9.54 -14.70 -7.41
CA ASP A 107 -10.35 -14.37 -6.22
C ASP A 107 -9.91 -13.04 -5.58
N ARG A 108 -10.44 -12.75 -4.38
CA ARG A 108 -10.11 -11.54 -3.62
C ARG A 108 -8.64 -11.51 -3.21
N ASN A 109 -8.09 -12.63 -2.78
CA ASN A 109 -6.70 -12.71 -2.30
C ASN A 109 -5.71 -12.51 -3.46
N THR A 110 -6.01 -13.11 -4.60
CA THR A 110 -5.24 -12.89 -5.84
C THR A 110 -5.24 -11.42 -6.23
N ARG A 111 -6.41 -10.77 -6.19
CA ARG A 111 -6.50 -9.33 -6.53
C ARG A 111 -5.74 -8.46 -5.55
N ALA A 112 -5.77 -8.80 -4.26
CA ALA A 112 -5.02 -8.12 -3.22
C ALA A 112 -3.50 -8.25 -3.46
N ALA A 113 -3.03 -9.48 -3.75
CA ALA A 113 -1.63 -9.74 -4.05
C ALA A 113 -1.14 -9.01 -5.31
N ILE A 114 -1.90 -9.08 -6.42
CA ILE A 114 -1.56 -8.40 -7.68
C ILE A 114 -1.51 -6.87 -7.50
N LYS A 115 -2.40 -6.31 -6.67
CA LYS A 115 -2.45 -4.87 -6.41
C LYS A 115 -1.53 -4.43 -5.26
N SER A 116 -0.90 -5.38 -4.57
CA SER A 116 -0.08 -5.14 -3.38
C SER A 116 -0.81 -4.30 -2.33
N GLN A 117 -2.11 -4.58 -2.16
CA GLN A 117 -2.96 -3.87 -1.20
C GLN A 117 -4.07 -4.76 -0.68
N LYS A 118 -4.49 -4.52 0.57
CA LYS A 118 -5.71 -5.07 1.14
C LYS A 118 -6.90 -4.22 0.70
N ALA A 119 -7.93 -4.87 0.18
CA ALA A 119 -9.18 -4.19 -0.10
C ALA A 119 -9.85 -3.78 1.21
N ILE A 120 -10.15 -2.50 1.34
CA ILE A 120 -10.86 -1.92 2.48
C ILE A 120 -11.97 -0.99 2.01
N THR A 121 -12.92 -0.74 2.91
CA THR A 121 -13.96 0.26 2.70
C THR A 121 -13.86 1.33 3.76
N VAL A 122 -13.63 2.55 3.33
CA VAL A 122 -13.54 3.75 4.16
C VAL A 122 -14.79 4.58 3.96
N LYS A 123 -15.54 4.81 5.03
CA LYS A 123 -16.75 5.63 4.98
C LYS A 123 -16.44 7.06 5.42
N PHE A 124 -16.80 8.02 4.58
CA PHE A 124 -16.77 9.44 4.86
C PHE A 124 -18.20 9.95 4.99
N VAL A 125 -18.50 10.62 6.09
CA VAL A 125 -19.81 11.27 6.31
C VAL A 125 -19.67 12.75 6.01
N GLU A 126 -20.45 13.25 5.04
CA GLU A 126 -20.43 14.65 4.63
C GLU A 126 -20.70 15.61 5.80
N GLY A 127 -19.93 16.70 5.84
CA GLY A 127 -20.00 17.72 6.87
C GLY A 127 -19.35 19.02 6.41
N LYS A 128 -18.89 19.83 7.35
CA LYS A 128 -18.20 21.09 7.03
C LYS A 128 -16.86 20.87 6.36
N THR A 129 -16.06 19.97 6.88
CA THR A 129 -14.70 19.68 6.40
C THR A 129 -14.75 18.59 5.34
N ILE A 130 -15.43 17.50 5.63
CA ILE A 130 -15.55 16.37 4.71
C ILE A 130 -16.60 16.70 3.66
N ASN A 131 -16.16 16.93 2.44
CA ASN A 131 -16.98 17.10 1.24
C ASN A 131 -16.31 16.36 0.08
N ARG A 132 -16.92 16.40 -1.09
CA ARG A 132 -16.40 15.70 -2.26
C ARG A 132 -14.96 16.11 -2.61
N ALA A 133 -14.64 17.41 -2.61
CA ALA A 133 -13.31 17.90 -2.92
C ALA A 133 -12.25 17.39 -1.93
N TYR A 134 -12.60 17.34 -0.64
CA TYR A 134 -11.74 16.75 0.40
C TYR A 134 -11.42 15.28 0.10
N VAL A 135 -12.42 14.46 -0.23
CA VAL A 135 -12.21 13.03 -0.50
C VAL A 135 -11.47 12.83 -1.83
N GLU A 136 -11.66 13.70 -2.82
CA GLU A 136 -10.91 13.71 -4.07
C GLU A 136 -9.41 13.98 -3.84
N GLU A 137 -9.03 14.89 -2.92
CA GLU A 137 -7.61 15.10 -2.58
C GLU A 137 -7.02 13.89 -1.81
N VAL A 138 -7.77 13.29 -0.90
CA VAL A 138 -7.37 12.04 -0.24
C VAL A 138 -7.19 10.92 -1.28
N GLU A 139 -8.12 10.76 -2.22
CA GLU A 139 -8.02 9.77 -3.31
C GLU A 139 -6.78 9.99 -4.15
N LYS A 140 -6.53 11.24 -4.54
CA LYS A 140 -5.38 11.63 -5.33
C LYS A 140 -4.06 11.30 -4.61
N ALA A 141 -3.94 11.66 -3.32
CA ALA A 141 -2.76 11.34 -2.52
C ALA A 141 -2.49 9.84 -2.48
N LEU A 142 -3.51 9.02 -2.21
CA LEU A 142 -3.39 7.57 -2.18
C LEU A 142 -3.07 6.96 -3.55
N SER A 143 -3.65 7.52 -4.62
CA SER A 143 -3.44 7.05 -6.00
C SER A 143 -2.01 7.34 -6.48
N ILE A 144 -1.46 8.51 -6.15
CA ILE A 144 -0.07 8.89 -6.44
C ILE A 144 0.90 7.88 -5.77
N GLU A 145 0.58 7.42 -4.58
CA GLU A 145 1.35 6.40 -3.87
C GLU A 145 1.14 4.97 -4.39
N GLY A 146 0.36 4.81 -5.47
CA GLY A 146 0.13 3.53 -6.12
C GLY A 146 -1.00 2.70 -5.52
N ARG A 147 -1.86 3.26 -4.65
CA ARG A 147 -3.08 2.59 -4.22
C ARG A 147 -4.12 2.61 -5.33
N HIS A 148 -4.80 1.50 -5.50
CA HIS A 148 -5.95 1.38 -6.40
C HIS A 148 -7.22 1.77 -5.64
N THR A 149 -7.57 3.03 -5.72
CA THR A 149 -8.72 3.63 -5.03
C THR A 149 -9.93 3.76 -5.94
N TYR A 150 -11.09 3.96 -5.35
CA TYR A 150 -12.30 4.39 -6.04
C TYR A 150 -13.17 5.22 -5.10
N LEU A 151 -13.37 6.49 -5.45
CA LEU A 151 -14.30 7.36 -4.77
C LEU A 151 -15.72 7.05 -5.26
N TYR A 152 -16.55 6.56 -4.34
CA TYR A 152 -17.94 6.26 -4.60
C TYR A 152 -18.85 7.22 -3.80
N ALA A 153 -19.51 8.11 -4.51
CA ALA A 153 -20.54 9.01 -3.96
C ALA A 153 -21.89 8.58 -4.55
N PRO A 154 -22.69 7.79 -3.82
CA PRO A 154 -23.91 7.21 -4.35
C PRO A 154 -24.99 8.25 -4.59
N ALA A 155 -25.77 8.07 -5.67
CA ALA A 155 -26.99 8.80 -5.89
C ALA A 155 -28.13 8.30 -4.97
N ASP A 156 -29.19 9.10 -4.85
CA ASP A 156 -30.35 8.71 -4.07
C ASP A 156 -31.03 7.44 -4.65
N GLY A 157 -31.28 6.47 -3.79
CA GLY A 157 -31.91 5.21 -4.15
C GLY A 157 -30.97 4.12 -4.68
N GLU A 158 -29.68 4.37 -4.76
CA GLU A 158 -28.71 3.32 -5.11
C GLU A 158 -28.57 2.26 -4.01
N ALA A 159 -28.31 1.02 -4.43
CA ALA A 159 -28.02 -0.09 -3.53
C ALA A 159 -26.55 -0.03 -3.03
N ILE A 160 -26.25 0.94 -2.17
CA ILE A 160 -24.90 1.32 -1.73
C ILE A 160 -24.08 0.09 -1.30
N GLU A 161 -24.60 -0.72 -0.38
CA GLU A 161 -23.87 -1.88 0.16
C GLU A 161 -23.54 -2.93 -0.92
N THR A 162 -24.40 -3.06 -1.93
CA THR A 162 -24.16 -3.98 -3.06
C THR A 162 -23.00 -3.49 -3.93
N VAL A 163 -22.99 -2.20 -4.26
CA VAL A 163 -21.90 -1.59 -5.06
C VAL A 163 -20.58 -1.67 -4.30
N VAL A 164 -20.57 -1.25 -3.03
CA VAL A 164 -19.39 -1.33 -2.17
C VAL A 164 -18.83 -2.75 -2.12
N LYS A 165 -19.70 -3.75 -1.96
CA LYS A 165 -19.29 -5.17 -1.95
C LYS A 165 -18.64 -5.61 -3.25
N HIS A 166 -19.10 -5.12 -4.40
CA HIS A 166 -18.49 -5.44 -5.70
C HIS A 166 -17.13 -4.75 -5.86
N LEU A 167 -17.01 -3.48 -5.50
CA LEU A 167 -15.76 -2.74 -5.54
C LEU A 167 -14.71 -3.35 -4.60
N HIS A 168 -15.12 -3.72 -3.40
CA HIS A 168 -14.28 -4.40 -2.43
C HIS A 168 -13.81 -5.79 -2.95
N ARG A 169 -14.69 -6.56 -3.60
CA ARG A 169 -14.31 -7.81 -4.27
C ARG A 169 -13.35 -7.60 -5.45
N ALA A 170 -13.40 -6.44 -6.09
CA ALA A 170 -12.46 -6.07 -7.13
C ALA A 170 -11.05 -5.74 -6.59
N GLY A 171 -10.86 -5.72 -5.27
CA GLY A 171 -9.58 -5.46 -4.63
C GLY A 171 -9.24 -3.98 -4.54
N LEU A 172 -10.25 -3.10 -4.47
CA LEU A 172 -10.07 -1.65 -4.39
C LEU A 172 -10.13 -1.15 -2.94
N VAL A 173 -9.47 -0.04 -2.69
CA VAL A 173 -9.70 0.81 -1.53
C VAL A 173 -10.88 1.71 -1.88
N VAL A 174 -12.03 1.43 -1.29
CA VAL A 174 -13.28 2.14 -1.59
C VAL A 174 -13.43 3.32 -0.64
N LEU A 175 -13.46 4.54 -1.20
CA LEU A 175 -13.71 5.78 -0.47
C LEU A 175 -15.20 6.12 -0.65
N LEU A 176 -16.02 5.66 0.29
CA LEU A 176 -17.47 5.85 0.25
C LEU A 176 -17.86 7.18 0.90
N LEU A 177 -18.30 8.16 0.10
CA LEU A 177 -18.80 9.43 0.58
C LEU A 177 -20.33 9.41 0.66
N VAL A 178 -20.88 9.60 1.85
CA VAL A 178 -22.32 9.58 2.11
C VAL A 178 -22.79 10.83 2.86
N ASN A 179 -24.01 11.27 2.58
CA ASN A 179 -24.67 12.29 3.38
C ASN A 179 -25.28 11.69 4.66
N GLU A 180 -25.72 12.54 5.61
CA GLU A 180 -26.31 12.09 6.87
C GLU A 180 -27.54 11.19 6.71
N LYS A 181 -28.35 11.40 5.66
CA LYS A 181 -29.53 10.59 5.40
C LYS A 181 -29.15 9.19 4.97
N GLN A 182 -28.21 9.08 4.05
CA GLN A 182 -27.67 7.80 3.59
C GLN A 182 -26.95 7.07 4.72
N ASP A 183 -26.14 7.79 5.53
CA ASP A 183 -25.43 7.21 6.66
C ASP A 183 -26.34 6.48 7.65
N LYS A 184 -27.50 7.08 7.97
CA LYS A 184 -28.51 6.49 8.87
C LYS A 184 -29.16 5.21 8.34
N THR A 185 -29.10 4.97 7.04
CA THR A 185 -29.68 3.77 6.39
C THR A 185 -28.69 2.63 6.24
N LEU A 186 -27.40 2.90 6.41
CA LEU A 186 -26.35 1.92 6.25
C LEU A 186 -26.14 1.08 7.51
N THR A 187 -26.20 -0.23 7.35
CA THR A 187 -26.02 -1.22 8.43
C THR A 187 -24.72 -2.00 8.32
N GLY A 188 -23.97 -1.80 7.23
CA GLY A 188 -22.70 -2.49 6.97
C GLY A 188 -21.59 -2.11 7.93
N THR A 189 -20.59 -2.96 8.03
CA THR A 189 -19.32 -2.68 8.73
C THR A 189 -18.34 -2.08 7.75
N TYR A 190 -17.60 -1.08 8.22
CA TYR A 190 -16.56 -0.37 7.46
C TYR A 190 -15.23 -0.48 8.16
N ASP A 191 -14.14 -0.59 7.42
CA ASP A 191 -12.80 -0.73 7.99
C ASP A 191 -12.36 0.56 8.71
N LEU A 192 -12.73 1.72 8.12
CA LEU A 192 -12.52 3.03 8.72
C LEU A 192 -13.76 3.91 8.52
N VAL A 193 -14.02 4.81 9.47
CA VAL A 193 -15.12 5.78 9.38
C VAL A 193 -14.60 7.15 9.81
N PHE A 194 -14.80 8.14 8.93
CA PHE A 194 -14.44 9.52 9.19
C PHE A 194 -15.68 10.42 9.15
N ALA A 195 -15.81 11.24 10.20
CA ALA A 195 -16.89 12.22 10.35
C ALA A 195 -16.35 13.44 11.11
N GLY A 196 -16.89 14.63 10.85
CA GLY A 196 -16.48 15.86 11.52
C GLY A 196 -15.17 16.45 11.00
N ASP A 197 -14.41 17.11 11.88
CA ASP A 197 -13.16 17.75 11.50
C ASP A 197 -12.01 16.73 11.52
N THR A 198 -11.40 16.55 10.35
CA THR A 198 -10.28 15.61 10.14
C THR A 198 -9.19 16.27 9.29
N ASN A 199 -7.96 15.84 9.49
CA ASN A 199 -6.81 16.28 8.70
C ASN A 199 -6.55 15.27 7.56
N GLU A 200 -6.35 15.76 6.32
CA GLU A 200 -6.15 14.92 5.14
C GLU A 200 -4.92 14.00 5.24
N GLU A 201 -3.80 14.51 5.76
CA GLU A 201 -2.58 13.72 5.95
C GLU A 201 -2.80 12.55 6.91
N GLU A 202 -3.47 12.83 8.03
CA GLU A 202 -3.78 11.82 9.05
C GLU A 202 -4.73 10.76 8.50
N VAL A 203 -5.77 11.19 7.77
CA VAL A 203 -6.72 10.29 7.11
C VAL A 203 -6.01 9.42 6.07
N SER A 204 -5.20 10.01 5.20
CA SER A 204 -4.42 9.28 4.19
C SER A 204 -3.46 8.29 4.84
N ARG A 205 -2.80 8.66 5.94
CA ARG A 205 -1.91 7.78 6.69
C ARG A 205 -2.65 6.57 7.27
N GLN A 206 -3.82 6.79 7.88
CA GLN A 206 -4.64 5.70 8.45
C GLN A 206 -5.14 4.74 7.37
N ILE A 207 -5.61 5.27 6.23
CA ILE A 207 -6.05 4.47 5.09
C ILE A 207 -4.89 3.65 4.53
N ARG A 208 -3.72 4.24 4.41
CA ARG A 208 -2.48 3.61 3.96
C ARG A 208 -2.12 2.41 4.83
N SER A 209 -2.11 2.62 6.14
CA SER A 209 -1.83 1.57 7.12
C SER A 209 -2.86 0.44 7.05
N ALA A 210 -4.15 0.77 7.03
CA ALA A 210 -5.23 -0.22 7.00
C ALA A 210 -5.29 -1.01 5.68
N SER A 211 -4.86 -0.40 4.56
CA SER A 211 -4.83 -1.04 3.23
C SER A 211 -3.50 -1.71 2.90
N ALA A 212 -2.55 -1.75 3.82
CA ALA A 212 -1.28 -2.45 3.62
C ALA A 212 -1.51 -3.95 3.36
N TYR A 213 -0.79 -4.49 2.37
CA TYR A 213 -0.82 -5.92 2.08
C TYR A 213 0.25 -6.63 2.90
N GLU A 214 -0.16 -7.56 3.72
CA GLU A 214 0.71 -8.31 4.64
C GLU A 214 1.13 -9.69 4.09
N GLY A 215 0.67 -10.04 2.89
CA GLY A 215 0.97 -11.33 2.27
C GLY A 215 2.09 -11.25 1.24
N THR A 216 2.51 -12.42 0.75
CA THR A 216 3.45 -12.51 -0.37
C THR A 216 2.79 -11.99 -1.65
N ILE A 217 3.49 -11.14 -2.40
CA ILE A 217 3.01 -10.64 -3.67
C ILE A 217 3.10 -11.77 -4.70
N VAL A 218 1.96 -12.14 -5.29
CA VAL A 218 1.92 -13.16 -6.34
C VAL A 218 2.42 -12.55 -7.64
N ALA A 219 3.48 -13.14 -8.19
CA ALA A 219 3.99 -12.78 -9.52
C ALA A 219 2.92 -13.02 -10.59
N GLY A 220 2.67 -12.00 -11.41
CA GLY A 220 1.96 -12.21 -12.67
C GLY A 220 2.79 -13.13 -13.58
N ARG A 221 2.13 -13.99 -14.38
CA ARG A 221 2.83 -14.73 -15.43
C ARG A 221 3.39 -13.72 -16.42
N ASP A 222 4.67 -13.81 -16.72
CA ASP A 222 5.26 -13.15 -17.88
C ASP A 222 4.52 -13.66 -19.13
N TYR A 223 3.71 -12.81 -19.74
CA TYR A 223 3.30 -13.01 -21.12
C TYR A 223 4.48 -12.56 -21.99
N ILE A 224 5.21 -13.53 -22.52
CA ILE A 224 6.12 -13.32 -23.64
C ILE A 224 5.27 -13.17 -24.91
#